data_d10cf44c16296e2ef410e50531984723
#
_entry.id   d10cf44c16296e2ef410e50531984723
#
_cell.length_a   1.000
_cell.length_b   1.000
_cell.length_c   1.000
_cell.angle_alpha   90.00
_cell.angle_beta   90.00
_cell.angle_gamma   90.00
#
_symmetry.space_group_name_H-M   'P 1'
#
loop_
_entity.id
_entity.type
_entity.pdbx_description
1 polymer ?
#
loop_
_entity_poly.entity_id
_entity_poly.type
_entity_poly.pdbx_seq_one_letter_code
_entity_poly.pdbx_strand_id
1 'polypeptide(L)'
;MRTSLIKIETADTTSTIAPVYFDSALVAKFYVNEPGRDVIRDLAKSAGIVVTSGIAVAEISAAFHRKFREGAVERDVFDALHGQFQHDLRNGLWRLIGPTEALLEEVRTLFLRLDRSVFLRSLDALHLMTAKAENFHRIYSNDRHLLNACASIGLEGVNPIPEQRAAPKPRRN
;
A
#
# COMPACT_ATOMS: atom_id res chain seq x y z
N MET A 1 -25.46 -4.83 -57.67
CA MET A 1 -24.77 -3.81 -56.84
C MET A 1 -24.88 -4.23 -55.37
N ARG A 2 -23.79 -4.73 -54.79
CA ARG A 2 -23.76 -5.11 -53.36
C ARG A 2 -23.03 -4.00 -52.61
N THR A 3 -23.78 -3.27 -51.76
CA THR A 3 -23.25 -2.23 -50.92
C THR A 3 -22.63 -2.90 -49.69
N SER A 4 -21.30 -2.85 -49.58
CA SER A 4 -20.53 -3.31 -48.41
C SER A 4 -20.65 -2.28 -47.33
N LEU A 5 -21.28 -2.65 -46.20
CA LEU A 5 -21.31 -1.86 -44.99
C LEU A 5 -19.97 -2.05 -44.25
N ILE A 6 -19.19 -1.00 -44.19
CA ILE A 6 -17.98 -0.93 -43.36
C ILE A 6 -18.44 -0.84 -41.90
N LYS A 7 -18.20 -1.92 -41.10
CA LYS A 7 -18.30 -1.88 -39.67
C LYS A 7 -17.12 -1.07 -39.12
N ILE A 8 -17.39 0.10 -38.57
CA ILE A 8 -16.42 0.84 -37.80
C ILE A 8 -16.46 0.22 -36.38
N GLU A 9 -15.50 -0.63 -36.07
CA GLU A 9 -15.22 -1.05 -34.68
C GLU A 9 -14.63 0.16 -33.95
N THR A 10 -15.44 0.81 -33.14
CA THR A 10 -14.95 1.77 -32.15
C THR A 10 -14.24 0.95 -31.07
N ALA A 11 -12.92 0.93 -31.12
CA ALA A 11 -12.09 0.45 -30.01
C ALA A 11 -12.30 1.40 -28.83
N ASP A 12 -13.15 1.00 -27.89
CA ASP A 12 -13.33 1.66 -26.60
C ASP A 12 -12.11 1.34 -25.72
N THR A 13 -11.03 2.10 -25.91
CA THR A 13 -9.84 2.05 -25.07
C THR A 13 -10.02 2.97 -23.86
N THR A 14 -11.06 2.77 -23.08
CA THR A 14 -11.07 3.20 -21.70
C THR A 14 -10.19 2.23 -20.93
N SER A 15 -8.89 2.50 -20.88
CA SER A 15 -7.98 1.86 -19.92
C SER A 15 -8.52 2.17 -18.52
N THR A 16 -9.33 1.28 -17.98
CA THR A 16 -9.81 1.37 -16.61
C THR A 16 -8.59 1.20 -15.72
N ILE A 17 -8.10 2.32 -15.18
CA ILE A 17 -6.99 2.33 -14.23
C ILE A 17 -7.45 1.51 -13.02
N ALA A 18 -6.87 0.33 -12.82
CA ALA A 18 -7.26 -0.57 -11.75
C ALA A 18 -6.72 -0.01 -10.41
N PRO A 19 -7.55 0.02 -9.36
CA PRO A 19 -7.09 0.42 -8.04
C PRO A 19 -5.98 -0.52 -7.53
N VAL A 20 -5.07 0.03 -6.72
CA VAL A 20 -3.98 -0.74 -6.09
C VAL A 20 -4.17 -0.75 -4.57
N TYR A 21 -3.66 -1.79 -3.92
CA TYR A 21 -3.67 -1.88 -2.46
C TYR A 21 -2.29 -1.59 -1.88
N PHE A 22 -2.22 -0.58 -1.01
CA PHE A 22 -1.02 -0.25 -0.24
C PHE A 22 -1.19 -0.62 1.23
N ASP A 23 -0.09 -1.07 1.85
CA ASP A 23 -0.03 -1.07 3.30
C ASP A 23 0.17 0.36 3.86
N SER A 24 0.05 0.52 5.16
CA SER A 24 0.22 1.82 5.83
C SER A 24 1.62 2.40 5.68
N ALA A 25 2.65 1.55 5.58
CA ALA A 25 4.04 1.99 5.46
C ALA A 25 4.28 2.74 4.14
N LEU A 26 3.71 2.26 3.02
CA LEU A 26 3.79 2.95 1.74
C LEU A 26 2.95 4.23 1.72
N VAL A 27 1.76 4.22 2.34
CA VAL A 27 0.94 5.44 2.45
C VAL A 27 1.68 6.50 3.28
N ALA A 28 2.31 6.15 4.41
CA ALA A 28 3.12 7.07 5.19
C ALA A 28 4.31 7.62 4.39
N LYS A 29 4.98 6.74 3.62
CA LYS A 29 6.12 7.11 2.77
C LYS A 29 5.75 8.07 1.63
N PHE A 30 4.51 8.07 1.17
CA PHE A 30 4.02 9.05 0.19
C PHE A 30 4.22 10.50 0.68
N TYR A 31 4.12 10.75 1.98
CA TYR A 31 4.21 12.08 2.60
C TYR A 31 5.61 12.43 3.06
N VAL A 32 6.30 11.49 3.67
CA VAL A 32 7.62 11.74 4.30
C VAL A 32 8.72 11.78 3.24
N ASN A 33 9.64 12.76 3.36
CA ASN A 33 10.77 12.88 2.43
C ASN A 33 11.84 11.81 2.73
N GLU A 34 11.64 10.61 2.20
CA GLU A 34 12.52 9.46 2.35
C GLU A 34 12.84 8.81 0.99
N PRO A 35 13.92 8.03 0.89
CA PRO A 35 14.21 7.26 -0.32
C PRO A 35 13.03 6.38 -0.74
N GLY A 36 12.69 6.42 -2.03
CA GLY A 36 11.56 5.69 -2.60
C GLY A 36 10.23 6.46 -2.62
N ARG A 37 10.13 7.65 -1.98
CA ARG A 37 8.90 8.45 -1.98
C ARG A 37 8.37 8.72 -3.38
N ASP A 38 9.24 9.11 -4.31
CA ASP A 38 8.81 9.50 -5.66
C ASP A 38 8.25 8.29 -6.43
N VAL A 39 8.85 7.12 -6.28
CA VAL A 39 8.31 5.86 -6.83
C VAL A 39 6.90 5.58 -6.32
N ILE A 40 6.67 5.76 -5.01
CA ILE A 40 5.35 5.56 -4.40
C ILE A 40 4.32 6.59 -4.91
N ARG A 41 4.72 7.84 -5.05
CA ARG A 41 3.86 8.90 -5.59
C ARG A 41 3.47 8.65 -7.04
N ASP A 42 4.41 8.22 -7.86
CA ASP A 42 4.16 7.93 -9.26
C ASP A 42 3.25 6.70 -9.41
N LEU A 43 3.45 5.67 -8.59
CA LEU A 43 2.57 4.49 -8.55
C LEU A 43 1.14 4.87 -8.12
N ALA A 44 0.99 5.66 -7.05
CA ALA A 44 -0.32 6.13 -6.59
C ALA A 44 -1.04 6.98 -7.64
N LYS A 45 -0.33 7.91 -8.30
CA LYS A 45 -0.88 8.74 -9.39
C LYS A 45 -1.32 7.89 -10.58
N SER A 46 -0.52 6.91 -10.98
CA SER A 46 -0.84 6.03 -12.12
C SER A 46 -2.03 5.13 -11.83
N ALA A 47 -2.25 4.74 -10.59
CA ALA A 47 -3.39 3.94 -10.15
C ALA A 47 -4.70 4.75 -9.99
N GLY A 48 -4.61 6.07 -9.82
CA GLY A 48 -5.75 6.94 -9.58
C GLY A 48 -6.42 6.77 -8.23
N ILE A 49 -6.69 5.53 -7.81
CA ILE A 49 -7.27 5.18 -6.50
C ILE A 49 -6.35 4.18 -5.81
N VAL A 50 -5.96 4.51 -4.59
CA VAL A 50 -5.25 3.58 -3.71
C VAL A 50 -6.18 3.14 -2.58
N VAL A 51 -6.28 1.84 -2.39
CA VAL A 51 -7.06 1.21 -1.32
C VAL A 51 -6.14 0.79 -0.19
N THR A 52 -6.58 0.97 1.03
CA THR A 52 -5.86 0.51 2.23
C THR A 52 -6.84 0.16 3.35
N SER A 53 -6.38 -0.52 4.37
CA SER A 53 -7.20 -0.79 5.56
C SER A 53 -7.47 0.50 6.35
N GLY A 54 -8.63 0.61 6.98
CA GLY A 54 -8.98 1.73 7.86
C GLY A 54 -8.05 1.90 9.06
N ILE A 55 -7.37 0.83 9.49
CA ILE A 55 -6.34 0.90 10.54
C ILE A 55 -5.14 1.76 10.12
N ALA A 56 -4.91 1.95 8.83
CA ALA A 56 -3.83 2.78 8.30
C ALA A 56 -3.87 4.21 8.85
N VAL A 57 -5.05 4.74 9.19
CA VAL A 57 -5.17 6.08 9.80
C VAL A 57 -4.37 6.17 11.10
N ALA A 58 -4.50 5.15 11.97
CA ALA A 58 -3.76 5.11 13.23
C ALA A 58 -2.26 4.85 13.01
N GLU A 59 -1.91 3.94 12.09
CA GLU A 59 -0.52 3.59 11.82
C GLU A 59 0.26 4.75 11.17
N ILE A 60 -0.36 5.46 10.21
CA ILE A 60 0.23 6.63 9.56
C ILE A 60 0.42 7.76 10.58
N SER A 61 -0.59 7.99 11.44
CA SER A 61 -0.49 8.98 12.51
C SER A 61 0.64 8.64 13.48
N ALA A 62 0.80 7.36 13.84
CA ALA A 62 1.90 6.90 14.66
C ALA A 62 3.26 7.04 13.95
N ALA A 63 3.32 6.79 12.64
CA ALA A 63 4.54 6.98 11.86
C ALA A 63 4.97 8.45 11.81
N PHE A 64 4.03 9.39 11.59
CA PHE A 64 4.31 10.83 11.62
C PHE A 64 4.76 11.28 13.02
N HIS A 65 4.05 10.82 14.06
CA HIS A 65 4.43 11.12 15.45
C HIS A 65 5.82 10.59 15.80
N ARG A 66 6.18 9.39 15.33
CA ARG A 66 7.53 8.86 15.52
C ARG A 66 8.59 9.77 14.90
N LYS A 67 8.39 10.27 13.67
CA LYS A 67 9.32 11.22 13.03
C LYS A 67 9.48 12.52 13.80
N PHE A 68 8.38 13.05 14.34
CA PHE A 68 8.41 14.24 15.20
C PHE A 68 9.16 13.97 16.49
N ARG A 69 8.88 12.88 17.18
CA ARG A 69 9.55 12.49 18.43
C ARG A 69 11.06 12.25 18.26
N GLU A 70 11.47 11.70 17.10
CA GLU A 70 12.87 11.45 16.75
C GLU A 70 13.60 12.73 16.28
N GLY A 71 12.92 13.88 16.20
CA GLY A 71 13.48 15.13 15.70
C GLY A 71 13.77 15.15 14.19
N ALA A 72 13.20 14.19 13.46
CA ALA A 72 13.36 14.13 12.00
C ALA A 72 12.48 15.17 11.27
N VAL A 73 11.45 15.66 11.93
CA VAL A 73 10.59 16.75 11.47
C VAL A 73 10.22 17.67 12.62
N GLU A 74 10.10 18.96 12.34
CA GLU A 74 9.65 19.97 13.27
C GLU A 74 8.11 19.97 13.41
N ARG A 75 7.57 20.71 14.39
CA ARG A 75 6.15 20.73 14.71
C ARG A 75 5.27 21.18 13.55
N ASP A 76 5.65 22.21 12.84
CA ASP A 76 4.93 22.73 11.68
C ASP A 76 4.86 21.72 10.54
N VAL A 77 5.95 20.99 10.28
CA VAL A 77 5.99 19.90 9.29
C VAL A 77 5.11 18.74 9.73
N PHE A 78 5.14 18.38 11.01
CA PHE A 78 4.28 17.33 11.56
C PHE A 78 2.79 17.67 11.37
N ASP A 79 2.38 18.89 11.69
CA ASP A 79 1.01 19.35 11.51
C ASP A 79 0.63 19.41 10.02
N ALA A 80 1.54 19.84 9.14
CA ALA A 80 1.34 19.84 7.69
C ALA A 80 1.17 18.43 7.12
N LEU A 81 1.94 17.43 7.59
CA LEU A 81 1.79 16.02 7.17
C LEU A 81 0.39 15.50 7.49
N HIS A 82 -0.11 15.75 8.70
CA HIS A 82 -1.46 15.36 9.08
C HIS A 82 -2.53 16.09 8.28
N GLY A 83 -2.37 17.39 8.07
CA GLY A 83 -3.29 18.21 7.27
C GLY A 83 -3.38 17.71 5.83
N GLN A 84 -2.24 17.41 5.20
CA GLN A 84 -2.21 16.88 3.83
C GLN A 84 -2.84 15.49 3.74
N PHE A 85 -2.54 14.59 4.67
CA PHE A 85 -3.15 13.26 4.69
C PHE A 85 -4.68 13.33 4.81
N GLN A 86 -5.19 14.17 5.71
CA GLN A 86 -6.63 14.39 5.84
C GLN A 86 -7.26 15.01 4.58
N HIS A 87 -6.55 15.93 3.93
CA HIS A 87 -7.00 16.51 2.66
C HIS A 87 -7.13 15.44 1.59
N ASP A 88 -6.12 14.59 1.44
CA ASP A 88 -6.08 13.52 0.43
C ASP A 88 -7.14 12.42 0.69
N LEU A 89 -7.43 12.12 1.96
CA LEU A 89 -8.57 11.26 2.34
C LEU A 89 -9.90 11.84 1.86
N ARG A 90 -10.14 13.14 2.11
CA ARG A 90 -11.40 13.81 1.69
C ARG A 90 -11.54 13.90 0.18
N ASN A 91 -10.43 13.99 -0.55
CA ASN A 91 -10.40 14.04 -2.01
C ASN A 91 -10.38 12.66 -2.69
N GLY A 92 -10.44 11.57 -1.90
CA GLY A 92 -10.59 10.22 -2.44
C GLY A 92 -9.32 9.60 -3.02
N LEU A 93 -8.12 10.19 -2.77
CA LEU A 93 -6.86 9.54 -3.15
C LEU A 93 -6.69 8.20 -2.42
N TRP A 94 -7.07 8.16 -1.14
CA TRP A 94 -7.04 6.98 -0.30
C TRP A 94 -8.46 6.49 -0.02
N ARG A 95 -8.77 5.27 -0.45
CA ARG A 95 -10.01 4.59 -0.08
C ARG A 95 -9.75 3.66 1.09
N LEU A 96 -10.38 3.97 2.23
CA LEU A 96 -10.26 3.19 3.45
C LEU A 96 -11.31 2.10 3.51
N ILE A 97 -10.90 0.87 3.83
CA ILE A 97 -11.78 -0.25 4.13
C ILE A 97 -11.73 -0.52 5.63
N GLY A 98 -12.84 -0.26 6.31
CA GLY A 98 -12.95 -0.48 7.76
C GLY A 98 -12.88 -1.96 8.13
N PRO A 99 -12.23 -2.31 9.24
CA PRO A 99 -12.28 -3.68 9.75
C PRO A 99 -13.70 -4.01 10.24
N THR A 100 -14.25 -5.12 9.74
CA THR A 100 -15.53 -5.67 10.20
C THR A 100 -15.27 -6.82 11.18
N GLU A 101 -16.30 -7.20 11.97
CA GLU A 101 -16.21 -8.38 12.84
C GLU A 101 -15.86 -9.65 12.04
N ALA A 102 -16.45 -9.82 10.86
CA ALA A 102 -16.15 -10.91 9.97
C ALA A 102 -14.68 -10.93 9.54
N LEU A 103 -14.11 -9.76 9.19
CA LEU A 103 -12.69 -9.64 8.84
C LEU A 103 -11.78 -9.99 10.02
N LEU A 104 -12.14 -9.56 11.24
CA LEU A 104 -11.37 -9.90 12.45
C LEU A 104 -11.39 -11.41 12.72
N GLU A 105 -12.52 -12.08 12.49
CA GLU A 105 -12.63 -13.53 12.60
C GLU A 105 -11.81 -14.27 11.53
N GLU A 106 -11.74 -13.74 10.32
CA GLU A 106 -10.86 -14.27 9.29
C GLU A 106 -9.38 -14.11 9.66
N VAL A 107 -8.98 -12.98 10.27
CA VAL A 107 -7.61 -12.79 10.80
C VAL A 107 -7.32 -13.83 11.90
N ARG A 108 -8.26 -14.07 12.82
CA ARG A 108 -8.13 -15.12 13.84
C ARG A 108 -7.92 -16.49 13.18
N THR A 109 -8.73 -16.81 12.19
CA THR A 109 -8.66 -18.08 11.45
C THR A 109 -7.33 -18.21 10.68
N LEU A 110 -6.82 -17.12 10.12
CA LEU A 110 -5.50 -17.09 9.50
C LEU A 110 -4.42 -17.52 10.49
N PHE A 111 -4.35 -16.91 11.69
CA PHE A 111 -3.35 -17.25 12.69
C PHE A 111 -3.44 -18.70 13.18
N LEU A 112 -4.64 -19.29 13.22
CA LEU A 112 -4.81 -20.72 13.58
C LEU A 112 -4.23 -21.68 12.53
N ARG A 113 -4.08 -21.24 11.29
CA ARG A 113 -3.62 -22.06 10.16
C ARG A 113 -2.21 -21.70 9.67
N LEU A 114 -1.70 -20.55 10.13
CA LEU A 114 -0.41 -20.04 9.68
C LEU A 114 0.71 -20.98 10.18
N ASP A 115 1.63 -21.32 9.27
CA ASP A 115 2.78 -22.13 9.64
C ASP A 115 3.66 -21.38 10.66
N ARG A 116 4.18 -22.07 11.64
CA ARG A 116 5.00 -21.50 12.73
C ARG A 116 6.26 -20.77 12.27
N SER A 117 6.73 -21.05 11.06
CA SER A 117 7.88 -20.38 10.46
C SER A 117 7.56 -18.99 9.89
N VAL A 118 6.27 -18.68 9.70
CA VAL A 118 5.83 -17.39 9.13
C VAL A 118 5.63 -16.39 10.25
N PHE A 119 6.47 -15.37 10.27
CA PHE A 119 6.29 -14.24 11.18
C PHE A 119 5.33 -13.22 10.57
N LEU A 120 4.23 -12.94 11.27
CA LEU A 120 3.22 -11.97 10.86
C LEU A 120 2.66 -11.24 12.08
N ARG A 121 2.62 -9.91 12.04
CA ARG A 121 2.02 -9.09 13.11
C ARG A 121 0.52 -8.93 12.87
N SER A 122 -0.23 -8.62 13.93
CA SER A 122 -1.69 -8.50 13.85
C SER A 122 -2.19 -7.44 12.86
N LEU A 123 -1.54 -6.28 12.79
CA LEU A 123 -1.93 -5.22 11.85
C LEU A 123 -1.54 -5.58 10.40
N ASP A 124 -0.40 -6.24 10.20
CA ASP A 124 -0.03 -6.78 8.88
C ASP A 124 -1.05 -7.82 8.40
N ALA A 125 -1.52 -8.71 9.30
CA ALA A 125 -2.56 -9.67 9.00
C ALA A 125 -3.88 -8.97 8.61
N LEU A 126 -4.25 -7.89 9.27
CA LEU A 126 -5.41 -7.08 8.90
C LEU A 126 -5.26 -6.48 7.50
N HIS A 127 -4.10 -5.93 7.15
CA HIS A 127 -3.85 -5.45 5.79
C HIS A 127 -4.00 -6.56 4.75
N LEU A 128 -3.37 -7.71 4.99
CA LEU A 128 -3.43 -8.85 4.07
C LEU A 128 -4.87 -9.36 3.89
N MET A 129 -5.61 -9.53 4.99
CA MET A 129 -6.98 -10.02 4.92
C MET A 129 -7.93 -8.98 4.33
N THR A 130 -7.71 -7.66 4.57
CA THR A 130 -8.47 -6.60 3.89
C THR A 130 -8.24 -6.64 2.38
N ALA A 131 -6.98 -6.75 1.93
CA ALA A 131 -6.68 -6.84 0.50
C ALA A 131 -7.36 -8.05 -0.14
N LYS A 132 -7.32 -9.20 0.52
CA LYS A 132 -7.96 -10.43 0.06
C LYS A 132 -9.49 -10.32 -0.01
N ALA A 133 -10.13 -9.77 1.03
CA ALA A 133 -11.58 -9.58 1.09
C ALA A 133 -12.08 -8.62 -0.01
N GLU A 134 -11.28 -7.63 -0.37
CA GLU A 134 -11.56 -6.68 -1.48
C GLU A 134 -11.13 -7.23 -2.86
N ASN A 135 -10.81 -8.52 -2.96
CA ASN A 135 -10.43 -9.22 -4.20
C ASN A 135 -9.16 -8.67 -4.88
N PHE A 136 -8.25 -8.08 -4.13
CA PHE A 136 -6.93 -7.78 -4.65
C PHE A 136 -6.10 -9.06 -4.77
N HIS A 137 -5.43 -9.23 -5.90
CA HIS A 137 -4.44 -10.30 -6.09
C HIS A 137 -3.04 -9.88 -5.65
N ARG A 138 -2.84 -8.57 -5.49
CA ARG A 138 -1.53 -7.96 -5.19
C ARG A 138 -1.64 -6.92 -4.10
N ILE A 139 -0.67 -6.94 -3.18
CA ILE A 139 -0.46 -5.90 -2.18
C ILE A 139 0.93 -5.29 -2.35
N TYR A 140 1.01 -3.96 -2.27
CA TYR A 140 2.26 -3.24 -2.29
C TYR A 140 2.69 -2.90 -0.86
N SER A 141 3.92 -3.24 -0.52
CA SER A 141 4.54 -2.99 0.79
C SER A 141 6.05 -2.93 0.66
N ASN A 142 6.72 -2.31 1.62
CA ASN A 142 8.17 -2.44 1.80
C ASN A 142 8.52 -3.20 3.10
N ASP A 143 7.53 -3.74 3.80
CA ASP A 143 7.76 -4.60 4.97
C ASP A 143 8.04 -6.04 4.53
N ARG A 144 9.25 -6.49 4.79
CA ARG A 144 9.71 -7.85 4.44
C ARG A 144 8.85 -8.94 5.07
N HIS A 145 8.35 -8.75 6.30
CA HIS A 145 7.56 -9.76 6.99
C HIS A 145 6.17 -9.89 6.38
N LEU A 146 5.53 -8.77 6.06
CA LEU A 146 4.27 -8.76 5.35
C LEU A 146 4.41 -9.41 3.96
N LEU A 147 5.43 -9.02 3.19
CA LEU A 147 5.67 -9.57 1.86
C LEU A 147 5.91 -11.08 1.87
N ASN A 148 6.66 -11.59 2.85
CA ASN A 148 6.92 -13.03 2.99
C ASN A 148 5.65 -13.82 3.34
N ALA A 149 4.69 -13.20 4.05
CA ALA A 149 3.44 -13.85 4.43
C ALA A 149 2.41 -13.90 3.28
N CYS A 150 2.54 -13.06 2.25
CA CYS A 150 1.56 -12.95 1.16
C CYS A 150 1.25 -14.29 0.48
N ALA A 151 2.27 -15.09 0.18
CA ALA A 151 2.11 -16.39 -0.49
C ALA A 151 1.27 -17.38 0.33
N SER A 152 1.34 -17.32 1.67
CA SER A 152 0.58 -18.20 2.58
C SER A 152 -0.93 -18.01 2.48
N ILE A 153 -1.39 -16.90 1.89
CA ILE A 153 -2.81 -16.57 1.75
C ILE A 153 -3.23 -16.35 0.29
N GLY A 154 -2.33 -16.63 -0.66
CA GLY A 154 -2.59 -16.51 -2.09
C GLY A 154 -2.56 -15.09 -2.64
N LEU A 155 -1.81 -14.19 -2.00
CA LEU A 155 -1.52 -12.85 -2.50
C LEU A 155 -0.12 -12.75 -3.08
N GLU A 156 0.05 -11.87 -4.06
CA GLU A 156 1.35 -11.42 -4.55
C GLU A 156 1.79 -10.18 -3.74
N GLY A 157 2.89 -10.30 -3.00
CA GLY A 157 3.51 -9.17 -2.31
C GLY A 157 4.54 -8.50 -3.20
N VAL A 158 4.44 -7.17 -3.40
CA VAL A 158 5.35 -6.41 -4.26
C VAL A 158 5.98 -5.25 -3.48
N ASN A 159 7.31 -5.22 -3.46
CA ASN A 159 8.04 -4.02 -3.04
C ASN A 159 8.30 -3.15 -4.28
N PRO A 160 7.63 -1.98 -4.40
CA PRO A 160 7.82 -1.12 -5.56
C PRO A 160 9.11 -0.31 -5.48
N ILE A 161 9.78 -0.28 -4.32
CA ILE A 161 11.00 0.49 -4.11
C ILE A 161 12.20 -0.37 -4.51
N PRO A 162 13.00 0.05 -5.51
CA PRO A 162 14.20 -0.68 -5.89
C PRO A 162 15.16 -0.85 -4.71
N GLU A 163 15.75 -2.05 -4.57
CA GLU A 163 16.84 -2.24 -3.61
C GLU A 163 17.99 -1.29 -3.95
N GLN A 164 18.35 -0.44 -3.01
CA GLN A 164 19.56 0.35 -3.15
C GLN A 164 20.74 -0.62 -3.15
N ARG A 165 21.40 -0.79 -4.31
CA ARG A 165 22.67 -1.52 -4.36
C ARG A 165 23.60 -0.85 -3.37
N ALA A 166 23.94 -1.57 -2.30
CA ALA A 166 24.95 -1.12 -1.34
C ALA A 166 26.21 -0.76 -2.12
N ALA A 167 26.68 0.48 -1.97
CA ALA A 167 27.96 0.89 -2.54
C ALA A 167 29.03 -0.09 -2.04
N PRO A 168 29.93 -0.59 -2.90
CA PRO A 168 30.99 -1.49 -2.49
C PRO A 168 31.81 -0.83 -1.37
N LYS A 169 31.94 -1.53 -0.23
CA LYS A 169 32.78 -1.04 0.88
C LYS A 169 34.19 -0.78 0.34
N PRO A 170 34.78 0.40 0.63
CA PRO A 170 36.17 0.66 0.23
C PRO A 170 37.04 -0.44 0.81
N ARG A 171 37.87 -1.05 -0.05
CA ARG A 171 38.86 -2.02 0.39
C ARG A 171 39.83 -1.30 1.35
N ARG A 172 39.88 -1.76 2.59
CA ARG A 172 40.93 -1.31 3.51
C ARG A 172 42.24 -1.88 2.97
N ASN A 173 43.15 -0.98 2.59
CA ASN A 173 44.56 -1.30 2.35
C ASN A 173 45.26 -1.49 3.70
#